data_814eda9241d9eed9c3bd058a5ffdb41c
#
_entry.id   814eda9241d9eed9c3bd058a5ffdb41c
#
_cell.length_a   1.000
_cell.length_b   1.000
_cell.length_c   1.000
_cell.angle_alpha   90.00
_cell.angle_beta   90.00
_cell.angle_gamma   90.00
#
_symmetry.space_group_name_H-M   'P 1'
#
loop_
_entity.id
_entity.type
_entity.pdbx_description
1 polymer ?
#
loop_
_entity_poly.entity_id
_entity_poly.type
_entity_poly.pdbx_seq_one_letter_code
_entity_poly.pdbx_strand_id
1 'polypeptide(L)'
;GSICGIVDDSGQEVATGTKGNIAIKRPHPAMFSGYLDNPEATDAKFIGDWMITGDLGEQDEDGYLWFHGRTDDVITSSGYRIGPTEIEDCLLKSDAVQLAAVIGVPDEQRTELVKAFVVLAEGFNPDAALAESLKQLVRQHLAKHEVPRLIEFVAALPMTTTGKIMRRALRDQEM
;
A
#
# COMPACT_ATOMS: atom_id res chain seq x y z
N GLY A 1 -28.16 0.78 -5.45
CA GLY A 1 -26.71 0.63 -5.57
C GLY A 1 -26.10 0.08 -4.30
N SER A 2 -24.82 -0.24 -4.32
CA SER A 2 -24.06 -0.60 -3.11
C SER A 2 -23.92 0.62 -2.20
N ILE A 3 -24.04 0.43 -0.90
CA ILE A 3 -23.68 1.45 0.09
C ILE A 3 -22.20 1.20 0.44
N CYS A 4 -21.36 2.14 0.06
CA CYS A 4 -19.95 2.15 0.44
C CYS A 4 -19.71 3.25 1.47
N GLY A 5 -18.80 3.02 2.40
CA GLY A 5 -18.43 3.98 3.43
C GLY A 5 -16.98 3.80 3.85
N ILE A 6 -16.50 4.74 4.64
CA ILE A 6 -15.21 4.67 5.31
C ILE A 6 -15.47 4.38 6.79
N VAL A 7 -14.86 3.31 7.30
CA VAL A 7 -15.04 2.88 8.67
C VAL A 7 -13.71 2.74 9.40
N ASP A 8 -13.73 2.91 10.71
CA ASP A 8 -12.60 2.61 11.58
C ASP A 8 -12.45 1.08 11.83
N ASP A 9 -11.44 0.70 12.62
CA ASP A 9 -11.18 -0.70 12.97
C ASP A 9 -12.28 -1.33 13.85
N SER A 10 -13.23 -0.55 14.39
CA SER A 10 -14.41 -1.02 15.11
C SER A 10 -15.65 -1.15 14.23
N GLY A 11 -15.58 -0.74 12.95
CA GLY A 11 -16.70 -0.74 12.03
C GLY A 11 -17.63 0.47 12.16
N GLN A 12 -17.19 1.55 12.85
CA GLN A 12 -17.94 2.80 12.92
C GLN A 12 -17.55 3.70 11.75
N GLU A 13 -18.55 4.34 11.12
CA GLU A 13 -18.31 5.32 10.06
C GLU A 13 -17.51 6.50 10.61
N VAL A 14 -16.46 6.91 9.89
CA VAL A 14 -15.62 8.04 10.25
C VAL A 14 -16.14 9.33 9.61
N ALA A 15 -15.72 10.48 10.13
CA ALA A 15 -16.07 11.76 9.55
C ALA A 15 -15.46 11.94 8.15
N THR A 16 -16.13 12.71 7.31
CA THR A 16 -15.65 13.14 5.97
C THR A 16 -14.23 13.71 6.07
N GLY A 17 -13.37 13.35 5.13
CA GLY A 17 -11.95 13.74 5.12
C GLY A 17 -11.08 12.95 6.11
N THR A 18 -11.63 11.92 6.78
CA THR A 18 -10.88 11.06 7.67
C THR A 18 -10.54 9.75 6.97
N LYS A 19 -9.28 9.33 7.06
CA LYS A 19 -8.82 8.04 6.51
C LYS A 19 -9.33 6.87 7.34
N GLY A 20 -9.77 5.81 6.66
CA GLY A 20 -10.23 4.58 7.27
C GLY A 20 -10.31 3.43 6.27
N ASN A 21 -10.92 2.33 6.68
CA ASN A 21 -11.13 1.18 5.81
C ASN A 21 -12.29 1.43 4.84
N ILE A 22 -12.08 1.22 3.55
CA ILE A 22 -13.17 1.21 2.58
C ILE A 22 -14.01 -0.04 2.85
N ALA A 23 -15.30 0.15 3.09
CA ALA A 23 -16.23 -0.92 3.44
C ALA A 23 -17.51 -0.89 2.61
N ILE A 24 -18.13 -2.04 2.44
CA ILE A 24 -19.39 -2.21 1.72
C ILE A 24 -20.43 -2.77 2.69
N LYS A 25 -21.57 -2.08 2.78
CA LYS A 25 -22.65 -2.47 3.71
C LYS A 25 -23.42 -3.69 3.19
N ARG A 26 -23.62 -4.66 4.09
CA ARG A 26 -24.46 -5.84 3.79
C ARG A 26 -25.93 -5.64 4.22
N PRO A 27 -26.90 -6.37 3.64
CA PRO A 27 -26.71 -7.32 2.55
C PRO A 27 -26.58 -6.62 1.19
N HIS A 28 -25.76 -7.18 0.29
CA HIS A 28 -25.69 -6.71 -1.08
C HIS A 28 -25.62 -7.92 -2.04
N PRO A 29 -26.43 -7.97 -3.12
CA PRO A 29 -26.55 -9.16 -3.97
C PRO A 29 -25.27 -9.53 -4.73
N ALA A 30 -24.39 -8.57 -4.99
CA ALA A 30 -23.09 -8.79 -5.64
C ALA A 30 -21.93 -8.97 -4.65
N MET A 31 -22.22 -9.08 -3.34
CA MET A 31 -21.19 -9.35 -2.34
C MET A 31 -20.69 -10.79 -2.48
N PHE A 32 -19.40 -11.02 -2.23
CA PHE A 32 -18.85 -12.37 -2.26
C PHE A 32 -19.53 -13.25 -1.19
N SER A 33 -19.67 -14.53 -1.50
CA SER A 33 -20.36 -15.48 -0.61
C SER A 33 -19.47 -16.04 0.48
N GLY A 34 -18.15 -15.94 0.32
CA GLY A 34 -17.14 -16.43 1.24
C GLY A 34 -15.96 -17.08 0.53
N TYR A 35 -14.94 -17.42 1.30
CA TYR A 35 -13.81 -18.22 0.84
C TYR A 35 -14.14 -19.70 0.91
N LEU A 36 -13.80 -20.45 -0.13
CA LEU A 36 -14.04 -21.89 -0.19
C LEU A 36 -13.28 -22.59 0.95
N ASP A 37 -14.00 -23.40 1.71
CA ASP A 37 -13.49 -24.18 2.86
C ASP A 37 -12.70 -23.38 3.90
N ASN A 38 -12.95 -22.05 3.98
CA ASN A 38 -12.31 -21.17 4.94
C ASN A 38 -13.30 -20.17 5.57
N PRO A 39 -14.16 -20.63 6.49
CA PRO A 39 -15.14 -19.77 7.16
C PRO A 39 -14.47 -18.70 8.04
N GLU A 40 -13.37 -19.00 8.71
CA GLU A 40 -12.65 -18.08 9.56
C GLU A 40 -12.15 -16.86 8.78
N ALA A 41 -11.53 -17.07 7.61
CA ALA A 41 -11.12 -15.98 6.73
C ALA A 41 -12.32 -15.22 6.15
N THR A 42 -13.48 -15.89 5.99
CA THR A 42 -14.72 -15.23 5.55
C THR A 42 -15.23 -14.30 6.64
N ASP A 43 -15.36 -14.79 7.87
CA ASP A 43 -15.84 -14.02 9.01
C ASP A 43 -14.94 -12.81 9.31
N ALA A 44 -13.62 -12.97 9.18
CA ALA A 44 -12.65 -11.90 9.36
C ALA A 44 -12.82 -10.73 8.34
N LYS A 45 -13.60 -10.94 7.26
CA LYS A 45 -13.93 -9.86 6.31
C LYS A 45 -15.06 -8.96 6.78
N PHE A 46 -15.73 -9.28 7.87
CA PHE A 46 -16.89 -8.53 8.32
C PHE A 46 -16.67 -7.93 9.72
N ILE A 47 -17.05 -6.66 9.86
CA ILE A 47 -17.16 -5.97 11.15
C ILE A 47 -18.59 -5.44 11.24
N GLY A 48 -19.43 -6.08 12.07
CA GLY A 48 -20.85 -5.77 12.10
C GLY A 48 -21.52 -5.94 10.74
N ASP A 49 -22.12 -4.88 10.22
CA ASP A 49 -22.80 -4.86 8.91
C ASP A 49 -21.86 -4.47 7.76
N TRP A 50 -20.59 -4.29 8.00
CA TRP A 50 -19.62 -3.87 7.00
C TRP A 50 -18.71 -4.99 6.54
N MET A 51 -18.61 -5.19 5.22
CA MET A 51 -17.57 -5.99 4.59
C MET A 51 -16.35 -5.12 4.33
N ILE A 52 -15.22 -5.43 4.94
CA ILE A 52 -13.96 -4.72 4.78
C ILE A 52 -13.27 -5.17 3.49
N THR A 53 -13.04 -4.23 2.57
CA THR A 53 -12.40 -4.54 1.28
C THR A 53 -10.91 -4.88 1.43
N GLY A 54 -10.26 -4.37 2.48
CA GLY A 54 -8.83 -4.39 2.69
C GLY A 54 -8.11 -3.22 2.01
N ASP A 55 -8.87 -2.24 1.56
CA ASP A 55 -8.37 -1.00 0.99
C ASP A 55 -8.59 0.15 1.98
N LEU A 56 -7.63 1.08 2.04
CA LEU A 56 -7.72 2.33 2.78
C LEU A 56 -8.19 3.45 1.87
N GLY A 57 -8.98 4.35 2.41
CA GLY A 57 -9.45 5.53 1.69
C GLY A 57 -10.01 6.58 2.62
N GLU A 58 -10.48 7.64 2.02
CA GLU A 58 -11.27 8.70 2.67
C GLU A 58 -12.44 9.08 1.77
N GLN A 59 -13.47 9.68 2.35
CA GLN A 59 -14.59 10.21 1.60
C GLN A 59 -14.57 11.73 1.68
N ASP A 60 -14.69 12.41 0.53
CA ASP A 60 -14.79 13.86 0.47
C ASP A 60 -16.22 14.38 0.70
N GLU A 61 -16.39 15.71 0.71
CA GLU A 61 -17.67 16.38 0.93
C GLU A 61 -18.69 16.13 -0.20
N ASP A 62 -18.21 15.77 -1.40
CA ASP A 62 -19.04 15.43 -2.57
C ASP A 62 -19.42 13.95 -2.60
N GLY A 63 -18.90 13.13 -1.66
CA GLY A 63 -19.17 11.70 -1.52
C GLY A 63 -18.29 10.80 -2.38
N TYR A 64 -17.22 11.31 -3.01
CA TYR A 64 -16.23 10.50 -3.69
C TYR A 64 -15.32 9.80 -2.70
N LEU A 65 -14.96 8.55 -3.05
CA LEU A 65 -14.00 7.75 -2.29
C LEU A 65 -12.62 7.87 -2.92
N TRP A 66 -11.66 8.35 -2.15
CA TRP A 66 -10.26 8.48 -2.53
C TRP A 66 -9.48 7.29 -1.97
N PHE A 67 -8.89 6.51 -2.86
CA PHE A 67 -8.09 5.34 -2.51
C PHE A 67 -6.68 5.74 -2.06
N HIS A 68 -6.22 5.21 -0.93
CA HIS A 68 -4.90 5.49 -0.34
C HIS A 68 -3.98 4.25 -0.29
N GLY A 69 -4.42 3.11 -0.78
CA GLY A 69 -3.63 1.88 -0.80
C GLY A 69 -4.31 0.73 -0.06
N ARG A 70 -3.55 -0.34 0.15
CA ARG A 70 -4.01 -1.54 0.86
C ARG A 70 -3.69 -1.46 2.34
N THR A 71 -4.60 -1.95 3.18
CA THR A 71 -4.37 -2.04 4.63
C THR A 71 -3.19 -2.93 5.00
N ASP A 72 -3.03 -4.04 4.26
CA ASP A 72 -1.96 -5.03 4.43
C ASP A 72 -0.60 -4.58 3.85
N ASP A 73 -0.56 -3.49 3.08
CA ASP A 73 0.66 -2.91 2.53
C ASP A 73 1.16 -1.69 3.30
N VAL A 74 0.40 -1.18 4.29
CA VAL A 74 0.80 -0.03 5.11
C VAL A 74 2.07 -0.36 5.89
N ILE A 75 3.07 0.50 5.75
CA ILE A 75 4.36 0.40 6.44
C ILE A 75 4.27 1.16 7.76
N THR A 76 4.58 0.50 8.87
CA THR A 76 4.59 1.14 10.19
C THR A 76 6.02 1.48 10.60
N SER A 77 6.43 2.73 10.41
CA SER A 77 7.79 3.18 10.72
C SER A 77 7.78 4.34 11.70
N SER A 78 8.44 4.17 12.85
CA SER A 78 8.57 5.19 13.90
C SER A 78 7.23 5.83 14.30
N GLY A 79 6.14 5.05 14.34
CA GLY A 79 4.79 5.50 14.67
C GLY A 79 4.00 6.12 13.51
N TYR A 80 4.61 6.27 12.34
CA TYR A 80 3.91 6.71 11.13
C TYR A 80 3.31 5.52 10.38
N ARG A 81 2.14 5.73 9.77
CA ARG A 81 1.51 4.79 8.83
C ARG A 81 1.75 5.32 7.43
N ILE A 82 2.59 4.63 6.67
CA ILE A 82 3.10 5.07 5.36
C ILE A 82 2.49 4.19 4.27
N GLY A 83 1.83 4.82 3.30
CA GLY A 83 1.33 4.14 2.11
C GLY A 83 2.48 3.95 1.10
N PRO A 84 2.72 2.73 0.60
CA PRO A 84 3.79 2.50 -0.38
C PRO A 84 3.54 3.19 -1.72
N THR A 85 2.29 3.33 -2.13
CA THR A 85 1.89 3.82 -3.45
C THR A 85 2.38 5.24 -3.74
N GLU A 86 2.28 6.16 -2.76
CA GLU A 86 2.74 7.55 -2.93
C GLU A 86 4.25 7.62 -3.20
N ILE A 87 5.02 6.74 -2.56
CA ILE A 87 6.47 6.63 -2.76
C ILE A 87 6.78 6.03 -4.13
N GLU A 88 6.07 4.97 -4.51
CA GLU A 88 6.21 4.31 -5.82
C GLU A 88 5.92 5.30 -6.96
N ASP A 89 4.80 6.04 -6.88
CA ASP A 89 4.43 7.07 -7.85
C ASP A 89 5.46 8.20 -7.92
N CYS A 90 6.06 8.57 -6.79
CA CYS A 90 7.13 9.55 -6.76
C CYS A 90 8.39 9.02 -7.47
N LEU A 91 8.80 7.78 -7.20
CA LEU A 91 9.95 7.15 -7.84
C LEU A 91 9.78 7.00 -9.35
N LEU A 92 8.55 6.68 -9.81
CA LEU A 92 8.22 6.56 -11.23
C LEU A 92 8.30 7.88 -12.01
N LYS A 93 8.44 9.03 -11.35
CA LYS A 93 8.71 10.32 -12.03
C LYS A 93 10.14 10.44 -12.55
N SER A 94 11.04 9.57 -12.11
CA SER A 94 12.42 9.52 -12.61
C SER A 94 12.49 8.71 -13.90
N ASP A 95 13.12 9.26 -14.94
CA ASP A 95 13.37 8.55 -16.22
C ASP A 95 14.20 7.27 -16.04
N ALA A 96 14.94 7.16 -14.93
CA ALA A 96 15.74 5.98 -14.62
C ALA A 96 14.90 4.80 -14.07
N VAL A 97 13.63 5.01 -13.69
CA VAL A 97 12.79 4.01 -13.04
C VAL A 97 11.74 3.49 -14.01
N GLN A 98 11.81 2.20 -14.31
CA GLN A 98 10.79 1.51 -15.08
C GLN A 98 9.64 1.02 -14.21
N LEU A 99 9.96 0.41 -13.05
CA LEU A 99 9.00 -0.07 -12.05
C LEU A 99 9.58 0.13 -10.66
N ALA A 100 8.70 0.38 -9.70
CA ALA A 100 9.06 0.45 -8.28
C ALA A 100 8.06 -0.34 -7.44
N ALA A 101 8.56 -0.95 -6.37
CA ALA A 101 7.75 -1.56 -5.33
C ALA A 101 8.32 -1.17 -3.97
N VAL A 102 7.46 -0.75 -3.05
CA VAL A 102 7.88 -0.30 -1.72
C VAL A 102 7.24 -1.18 -0.66
N ILE A 103 8.05 -1.63 0.30
CA ILE A 103 7.60 -2.42 1.45
C ILE A 103 8.23 -1.92 2.74
N GLY A 104 7.63 -2.31 3.87
CA GLY A 104 8.28 -2.28 5.18
C GLY A 104 9.15 -3.52 5.37
N VAL A 105 10.37 -3.32 5.86
CA VAL A 105 11.25 -4.41 6.31
C VAL A 105 11.49 -4.27 7.81
N PRO A 106 11.55 -5.37 8.58
CA PRO A 106 11.70 -5.30 10.03
C PRO A 106 12.91 -4.49 10.49
N ASP A 107 12.74 -3.66 11.54
CA ASP A 107 13.79 -2.86 12.16
C ASP A 107 13.56 -2.77 13.67
N GLU A 108 14.63 -3.02 14.46
CA GLU A 108 14.54 -3.06 15.93
C GLU A 108 14.14 -1.72 16.57
N GLN A 109 14.50 -0.58 15.94
CA GLN A 109 14.25 0.74 16.50
C GLN A 109 12.98 1.40 15.99
N ARG A 110 12.56 1.05 14.75
CA ARG A 110 11.50 1.75 14.02
C ARG A 110 10.27 0.92 13.76
N THR A 111 10.27 -0.34 14.18
CA THR A 111 9.33 -1.38 13.78
C THR A 111 9.61 -1.83 12.35
N GLU A 112 9.58 -0.90 11.39
CA GLU A 112 9.91 -1.17 9.98
C GLU A 112 10.72 -0.01 9.38
N LEU A 113 11.56 -0.34 8.41
CA LEU A 113 12.19 0.61 7.49
C LEU A 113 11.47 0.58 6.15
N VAL A 114 11.33 1.75 5.53
CA VAL A 114 10.86 1.85 4.15
C VAL A 114 11.97 1.38 3.22
N LYS A 115 11.71 0.30 2.47
CA LYS A 115 12.60 -0.25 1.43
C LYS A 115 11.92 -0.19 0.07
N ALA A 116 12.62 0.34 -0.92
CA ALA A 116 12.19 0.38 -2.31
C ALA A 116 12.98 -0.62 -3.16
N PHE A 117 12.28 -1.45 -3.90
CA PHE A 117 12.82 -2.28 -4.98
C PHE A 117 12.57 -1.56 -6.30
N VAL A 118 13.61 -1.37 -7.09
CA VAL A 118 13.55 -0.57 -8.31
C VAL A 118 14.06 -1.37 -9.49
N VAL A 119 13.24 -1.48 -10.53
CA VAL A 119 13.65 -1.94 -11.84
C VAL A 119 14.03 -0.72 -12.66
N LEU A 120 15.25 -0.70 -13.17
CA LEU A 120 15.76 0.42 -13.96
C LEU A 120 15.24 0.38 -15.40
N ALA A 121 15.05 1.55 -15.97
CA ALA A 121 14.81 1.72 -17.39
C ALA A 121 16.08 1.38 -18.21
N GLU A 122 15.91 1.09 -19.48
CA GLU A 122 17.02 0.78 -20.40
C GLU A 122 18.01 1.96 -20.47
N GLY A 123 19.31 1.65 -20.42
CA GLY A 123 20.37 2.65 -20.47
C GLY A 123 20.83 3.17 -19.10
N PHE A 124 20.18 2.81 -18.02
CA PHE A 124 20.60 3.17 -16.66
C PHE A 124 21.30 1.98 -15.96
N ASN A 125 22.30 2.29 -15.14
CA ASN A 125 23.05 1.30 -14.39
C ASN A 125 22.81 1.47 -12.88
N PRO A 126 22.77 0.38 -12.11
CA PRO A 126 22.61 0.45 -10.67
C PRO A 126 23.89 0.95 -10.02
N ASP A 127 23.82 2.09 -9.35
CA ASP A 127 24.93 2.62 -8.53
C ASP A 127 24.41 3.38 -7.31
N ALA A 128 25.33 3.69 -6.39
CA ALA A 128 25.01 4.41 -5.15
C ALA A 128 24.57 5.86 -5.40
N ALA A 129 25.07 6.51 -6.45
CA ALA A 129 24.70 7.88 -6.78
C ALA A 129 23.25 7.95 -7.26
N LEU A 130 22.83 7.01 -8.10
CA LEU A 130 21.43 6.89 -8.53
C LEU A 130 20.50 6.58 -7.34
N ALA A 131 20.89 5.66 -6.47
CA ALA A 131 20.09 5.36 -5.27
C ALA A 131 19.89 6.61 -4.40
N GLU A 132 20.94 7.40 -4.19
CA GLU A 132 20.83 8.64 -3.41
C GLU A 132 20.00 9.70 -4.15
N SER A 133 20.12 9.82 -5.48
CA SER A 133 19.29 10.73 -6.27
C SER A 133 17.80 10.41 -6.17
N LEU A 134 17.44 9.12 -6.20
CA LEU A 134 16.06 8.67 -6.01
C LEU A 134 15.53 8.98 -4.59
N LYS A 135 16.36 8.80 -3.55
CA LYS A 135 16.01 9.23 -2.18
C LYS A 135 15.79 10.74 -2.10
N GLN A 136 16.62 11.52 -2.78
CA GLN A 136 16.46 12.98 -2.83
C GLN A 136 15.19 13.38 -3.56
N LEU A 137 14.83 12.70 -4.65
CA LEU A 137 13.58 12.91 -5.36
C LEU A 137 12.37 12.74 -4.41
N VAL A 138 12.34 11.64 -3.66
CA VAL A 138 11.28 11.42 -2.67
C VAL A 138 11.29 12.50 -1.59
N ARG A 139 12.47 12.86 -1.07
CA ARG A 139 12.63 13.91 -0.02
C ARG A 139 12.13 15.28 -0.45
N GLN A 140 12.18 15.59 -1.74
CA GLN A 140 11.73 16.87 -2.29
C GLN A 140 10.21 16.94 -2.45
N HIS A 141 9.53 15.79 -2.62
CA HIS A 141 8.12 15.72 -2.96
C HIS A 141 7.24 15.19 -1.83
N LEU A 142 7.80 14.40 -0.92
CA LEU A 142 7.07 13.73 0.15
C LEU A 142 7.68 14.04 1.53
N ALA A 143 7.03 13.58 2.58
CA ALA A 143 7.48 13.79 3.95
C ALA A 143 8.75 12.99 4.29
N LYS A 144 9.54 13.45 5.28
CA LYS A 144 10.81 12.82 5.66
C LYS A 144 10.70 11.35 6.07
N HIS A 145 9.56 10.96 6.65
CA HIS A 145 9.32 9.59 7.11
C HIS A 145 9.01 8.63 5.95
N GLU A 146 8.63 9.16 4.78
CA GLU A 146 8.33 8.39 3.56
C GLU A 146 9.59 8.11 2.72
N VAL A 147 10.69 8.80 3.00
CA VAL A 147 11.95 8.61 2.24
C VAL A 147 12.49 7.20 2.47
N PRO A 148 12.66 6.38 1.42
CA PRO A 148 13.22 5.04 1.54
C PRO A 148 14.60 5.06 2.19
N ARG A 149 14.79 4.26 3.22
CA ARG A 149 16.10 4.06 3.86
C ARG A 149 16.97 3.17 2.98
N LEU A 150 16.36 2.20 2.35
CA LEU A 150 17.01 1.23 1.50
C LEU A 150 16.42 1.33 0.09
N ILE A 151 17.30 1.29 -0.92
CA ILE A 151 16.93 1.10 -2.33
C ILE A 151 17.73 -0.10 -2.83
N GLU A 152 17.01 -1.05 -3.40
CA GLU A 152 17.58 -2.21 -4.04
C GLU A 152 17.20 -2.23 -5.52
N PHE A 153 18.20 -2.33 -6.39
CA PHE A 153 17.97 -2.47 -7.81
C PHE A 153 17.83 -3.94 -8.16
N VAL A 154 16.72 -4.28 -8.79
CA VAL A 154 16.37 -5.66 -9.16
C VAL A 154 16.11 -5.79 -10.65
N ALA A 155 16.34 -6.96 -11.21
CA ALA A 155 16.09 -7.21 -12.63
C ALA A 155 14.58 -7.28 -12.95
N ALA A 156 13.75 -7.73 -12.01
CA ALA A 156 12.30 -7.82 -12.15
C ALA A 156 11.63 -7.83 -10.78
N LEU A 157 10.37 -7.39 -10.73
CA LEU A 157 9.51 -7.52 -9.57
C LEU A 157 8.62 -8.76 -9.66
N PRO A 158 8.32 -9.45 -8.55
CA PRO A 158 7.35 -10.53 -8.56
C PRO A 158 5.95 -9.99 -8.87
N MET A 159 5.31 -10.59 -9.87
CA MET A 159 3.99 -10.16 -10.33
C MET A 159 3.01 -11.32 -10.39
N THR A 160 1.73 -11.02 -10.22
CA THR A 160 0.63 -11.94 -10.53
C THR A 160 0.52 -12.12 -12.05
N THR A 161 -0.22 -13.15 -12.47
CA THR A 161 -0.55 -13.37 -13.90
C THR A 161 -1.28 -12.19 -14.55
N THR A 162 -1.90 -11.32 -13.73
CA THR A 162 -2.60 -10.11 -14.19
C THR A 162 -1.75 -8.85 -14.13
N GLY A 163 -0.43 -8.97 -13.85
CA GLY A 163 0.51 -7.85 -13.83
C GLY A 163 0.50 -7.00 -12.55
N LYS A 164 -0.10 -7.49 -11.45
CA LYS A 164 -0.04 -6.78 -10.17
C LYS A 164 1.22 -7.19 -9.39
N ILE A 165 1.91 -6.22 -8.80
CA ILE A 165 3.09 -6.46 -7.94
C ILE A 165 2.68 -7.25 -6.70
N MET A 166 3.42 -8.32 -6.42
CA MET A 166 3.21 -9.19 -5.25
C MET A 166 4.12 -8.75 -4.10
N ARG A 167 3.74 -7.68 -3.37
CA ARG A 167 4.54 -7.16 -2.23
C ARG A 167 4.75 -8.18 -1.13
N ARG A 168 3.81 -9.12 -0.94
CA ARG A 168 3.99 -10.23 -0.02
C ARG A 168 5.21 -11.06 -0.36
N ALA A 169 5.42 -11.41 -1.65
CA ALA A 169 6.59 -12.17 -2.07
C ALA A 169 7.91 -11.42 -1.82
N LEU A 170 7.90 -10.08 -1.92
CA LEU A 170 9.07 -9.26 -1.54
C LEU A 170 9.31 -9.29 -0.02
N ARG A 171 8.25 -9.17 0.79
CA ARG A 171 8.38 -9.27 2.26
C ARG A 171 8.91 -10.63 2.71
N ASP A 172 8.42 -11.73 2.10
CA ASP A 172 8.84 -13.09 2.42
C ASP A 172 10.35 -13.34 2.13
N GLN A 173 10.97 -12.53 1.24
CA GLN A 173 12.41 -12.59 0.93
C GLN A 173 13.27 -11.83 1.95
N GLU A 174 12.68 -10.93 2.72
CA GLU A 174 13.37 -10.07 3.70
C GLU A 174 13.25 -10.56 5.14
N MET A 175 12.50 -11.64 5.39
CA MET A 175 12.38 -12.33 6.68
C MET A 175 13.40 -13.43 6.81
#